data_7705fad9c7d1ef0943dadd4b52a98e35
#
_entry.id   7705fad9c7d1ef0943dadd4b52a98e35
#
_cell.length_a   1.000
_cell.length_b   1.000
_cell.length_c   1.000
_cell.angle_alpha   90.00
_cell.angle_beta   90.00
_cell.angle_gamma   90.00
#
_symmetry.space_group_name_H-M   'P 1'
#
loop_
_entity.id
_entity.type
_entity.pdbx_description
1 polymer ?
#
loop_
_entity_poly.entity_id
_entity_poly.type
_entity_poly.pdbx_seq_one_letter_code
_entity_poly.pdbx_strand_id
1 'polypeptide(L)'
;VAVLDALGAPFEWDWQVAGLAGIRAAGDPLPRATLDSIHRTRLALKGPLETPSGGGYRSSNVRLREEFRLYANLRPARTMVPGGRFDDIDLVVVRENLEGLYIGHEIYIPIDDDPHAVAMATGVNTRQGSRNVLEFAFEHAIATGRRKVTLVHKANIMKALTGIFLETGTDLWERKYKGKIELETVIVDACAMKLVLNPWHFDVLVTTNLFGDILSDLVAGL
;
A
#
# COMPACT_ATOMS: atom_id res chain seq x y z
N VAL A 1 5.64 -20.82 -5.15
CA VAL A 1 5.71 -22.08 -4.42
C VAL A 1 6.98 -22.82 -4.82
N ALA A 2 7.18 -23.20 -6.11
CA ALA A 2 8.34 -23.99 -6.55
C ALA A 2 9.73 -23.47 -6.08
N VAL A 3 9.92 -22.15 -6.02
CA VAL A 3 11.16 -21.54 -5.50
C VAL A 3 11.34 -21.82 -4.00
N LEU A 4 10.26 -21.70 -3.23
CA LEU A 4 10.30 -21.95 -1.78
C LEU A 4 10.53 -23.44 -1.49
N ASP A 5 9.93 -24.32 -2.28
CA ASP A 5 10.14 -25.77 -2.16
C ASP A 5 11.60 -26.14 -2.52
N ALA A 6 12.16 -25.54 -3.58
CA ALA A 6 13.56 -25.75 -3.99
C ALA A 6 14.57 -25.23 -2.95
N LEU A 7 14.19 -24.21 -2.15
CA LEU A 7 15.00 -23.72 -1.03
C LEU A 7 14.82 -24.52 0.27
N GLY A 8 14.00 -25.59 0.25
CA GLY A 8 13.71 -26.39 1.42
C GLY A 8 12.91 -25.66 2.51
N ALA A 9 12.12 -24.66 2.13
CA ALA A 9 11.30 -23.92 3.09
C ALA A 9 10.26 -24.87 3.72
N PRO A 10 10.13 -24.93 5.06
CA PRO A 10 9.31 -25.92 5.76
C PRO A 10 7.82 -25.49 5.77
N PHE A 11 7.21 -25.34 4.60
CA PHE A 11 5.81 -24.99 4.45
C PHE A 11 4.96 -26.21 4.07
N GLU A 12 3.83 -26.37 4.75
CA GLU A 12 2.72 -27.20 4.33
C GLU A 12 1.69 -26.32 3.62
N TRP A 13 1.42 -26.63 2.33
CA TRP A 13 0.59 -25.79 1.47
C TRP A 13 -0.88 -26.17 1.54
N ASP A 14 -1.72 -25.24 2.05
CA ASP A 14 -3.17 -25.30 1.93
C ASP A 14 -3.62 -24.48 0.72
N TRP A 15 -3.89 -25.17 -0.39
CA TRP A 15 -4.24 -24.57 -1.67
C TRP A 15 -5.68 -24.09 -1.70
N GLN A 16 -5.87 -22.79 -1.93
CA GLN A 16 -7.17 -22.16 -2.02
C GLN A 16 -7.33 -21.38 -3.32
N VAL A 17 -8.59 -21.07 -3.70
CA VAL A 17 -8.93 -20.37 -4.94
C VAL A 17 -9.40 -18.95 -4.66
N ALA A 18 -9.05 -18.01 -5.56
CA ALA A 18 -9.54 -16.63 -5.52
C ALA A 18 -9.65 -16.05 -6.94
N GLY A 19 -10.28 -14.87 -7.07
CA GLY A 19 -10.51 -14.20 -8.35
C GLY A 19 -11.42 -15.01 -9.26
N LEU A 20 -11.12 -15.10 -10.54
CA LEU A 20 -11.91 -15.85 -11.52
C LEU A 20 -12.03 -17.33 -11.18
N ALA A 21 -10.98 -17.94 -10.60
CA ALA A 21 -11.04 -19.33 -10.15
C ALA A 21 -12.03 -19.52 -9.00
N GLY A 22 -12.11 -18.57 -8.07
CA GLY A 22 -13.11 -18.57 -7.00
C GLY A 22 -14.54 -18.45 -7.52
N ILE A 23 -14.77 -17.56 -8.50
CA ILE A 23 -16.09 -17.43 -9.15
C ILE A 23 -16.50 -18.74 -9.81
N ARG A 24 -15.61 -19.40 -10.55
CA ARG A 24 -15.91 -20.68 -11.22
C ARG A 24 -16.21 -21.81 -10.23
N ALA A 25 -15.50 -21.82 -9.10
CA ALA A 25 -15.61 -22.88 -8.10
C ALA A 25 -16.79 -22.69 -7.13
N ALA A 26 -17.10 -21.44 -6.75
CA ALA A 26 -18.01 -21.13 -5.65
C ALA A 26 -18.96 -19.93 -5.91
N GLY A 27 -18.90 -19.31 -7.10
CA GLY A 27 -19.69 -18.12 -7.41
C GLY A 27 -19.24 -16.83 -6.70
N ASP A 28 -18.15 -16.88 -5.93
CA ASP A 28 -17.58 -15.75 -5.21
C ASP A 28 -16.09 -15.59 -5.57
N PRO A 29 -15.61 -14.37 -5.95
CA PRO A 29 -14.19 -14.13 -6.21
C PRO A 29 -13.32 -14.30 -4.97
N LEU A 30 -13.88 -14.38 -3.77
CA LEU A 30 -13.19 -14.68 -2.52
C LEU A 30 -14.02 -15.63 -1.66
N PRO A 31 -14.00 -16.95 -1.96
CA PRO A 31 -14.80 -17.93 -1.26
C PRO A 31 -14.54 -18.00 0.24
N ARG A 32 -15.57 -18.36 1.00
CA ARG A 32 -15.48 -18.50 2.46
C ARG A 32 -14.38 -19.46 2.89
N ALA A 33 -14.20 -20.57 2.20
CA ALA A 33 -13.15 -21.56 2.48
C ALA A 33 -11.75 -20.94 2.42
N THR A 34 -11.51 -20.02 1.46
CA THR A 34 -10.23 -19.28 1.35
C THR A 34 -10.01 -18.37 2.56
N LEU A 35 -11.05 -17.65 3.00
CA LEU A 35 -10.97 -16.81 4.19
C LEU A 35 -10.72 -17.64 5.46
N ASP A 36 -11.46 -18.74 5.62
CA ASP A 36 -11.31 -19.64 6.78
C ASP A 36 -9.90 -20.26 6.85
N SER A 37 -9.33 -20.61 5.69
CA SER A 37 -7.94 -21.08 5.62
C SER A 37 -6.96 -20.02 6.12
N ILE A 38 -7.07 -18.77 5.64
CA ILE A 38 -6.20 -17.68 6.06
C ILE A 38 -6.39 -17.34 7.54
N HIS A 39 -7.63 -17.37 8.06
CA HIS A 39 -7.91 -17.19 9.49
C HIS A 39 -7.22 -18.25 10.35
N ARG A 40 -7.17 -19.50 9.88
CA ARG A 40 -6.50 -20.60 10.57
C ARG A 40 -4.98 -20.50 10.52
N THR A 41 -4.43 -20.25 9.32
CA THR A 41 -2.98 -20.27 9.09
C THR A 41 -2.29 -18.96 9.46
N ARG A 42 -3.02 -17.85 9.48
CA ARG A 42 -2.50 -16.49 9.72
C ARG A 42 -1.45 -16.04 8.70
N LEU A 43 -1.25 -16.79 7.63
CA LEU A 43 -0.27 -16.52 6.59
C LEU A 43 -0.85 -16.95 5.23
N ALA A 44 -0.64 -16.15 4.20
CA ALA A 44 -1.04 -16.50 2.84
C ALA A 44 -0.01 -16.00 1.82
N LEU A 45 0.35 -16.88 0.90
CA LEU A 45 1.08 -16.52 -0.30
C LEU A 45 0.09 -16.38 -1.46
N LYS A 46 -0.03 -15.17 -2.01
CA LYS A 46 -0.99 -14.85 -3.07
C LYS A 46 -0.27 -14.60 -4.39
N GLY A 47 -0.76 -15.22 -5.46
CA GLY A 47 -0.41 -14.86 -6.83
C GLY A 47 -1.15 -13.59 -7.32
N PRO A 48 -0.89 -13.13 -8.55
CA PRO A 48 -1.62 -12.03 -9.15
C PRO A 48 -3.11 -12.39 -9.31
N LEU A 49 -3.98 -11.40 -9.04
CA LEU A 49 -5.43 -11.51 -9.23
C LEU A 49 -5.89 -10.34 -10.10
N GLU A 50 -6.53 -10.64 -11.21
CA GLU A 50 -7.12 -9.61 -12.07
C GLU A 50 -8.36 -9.01 -11.42
N THR A 51 -8.52 -7.69 -11.60
CA THR A 51 -9.75 -6.97 -11.27
C THR A 51 -10.30 -6.41 -12.57
N PRO A 52 -11.55 -6.76 -12.98
CA PRO A 52 -12.15 -6.25 -14.19
C PRO A 52 -12.25 -4.71 -14.17
N SER A 53 -11.96 -4.08 -15.31
CA SER A 53 -12.15 -2.64 -15.50
C SER A 53 -13.58 -2.36 -15.95
N GLY A 54 -14.21 -1.32 -15.41
CA GLY A 54 -15.51 -0.83 -15.90
C GLY A 54 -16.75 -1.66 -15.53
N GLY A 55 -16.66 -2.55 -14.56
CA GLY A 55 -17.80 -3.36 -14.06
C GLY A 55 -17.37 -4.77 -13.66
N GLY A 56 -18.24 -5.50 -12.96
CA GLY A 56 -17.97 -6.85 -12.48
C GLY A 56 -17.95 -6.93 -10.95
N TYR A 57 -17.02 -7.67 -10.39
CA TYR A 57 -16.90 -7.85 -8.94
C TYR A 57 -15.87 -6.90 -8.32
N ARG A 58 -16.11 -6.56 -7.06
CA ARG A 58 -15.15 -5.77 -6.26
C ARG A 58 -13.82 -6.51 -6.12
N SER A 59 -12.71 -5.79 -6.24
CA SER A 59 -11.36 -6.37 -6.17
C SER A 59 -11.18 -7.33 -4.99
N SER A 60 -10.80 -8.57 -5.28
CA SER A 60 -10.49 -9.57 -4.25
C SER A 60 -9.31 -9.12 -3.36
N ASN A 61 -8.37 -8.33 -3.91
CA ASN A 61 -7.27 -7.77 -3.15
C ASN A 61 -7.78 -6.77 -2.09
N VAL A 62 -8.71 -5.89 -2.45
CA VAL A 62 -9.32 -4.94 -1.52
C VAL A 62 -10.10 -5.67 -0.44
N ARG A 63 -10.92 -6.67 -0.82
CA ARG A 63 -11.67 -7.50 0.14
C ARG A 63 -10.76 -8.23 1.14
N LEU A 64 -9.64 -8.80 0.69
CA LEU A 64 -8.65 -9.44 1.57
C LEU A 64 -8.04 -8.44 2.57
N ARG A 65 -7.70 -7.24 2.11
CA ARG A 65 -7.14 -6.19 2.99
C ARG A 65 -8.13 -5.79 4.09
N GLU A 66 -9.40 -5.63 3.74
CA GLU A 66 -10.47 -5.28 4.68
C GLU A 66 -10.75 -6.41 5.68
N GLU A 67 -10.95 -7.64 5.20
CA GLU A 67 -11.26 -8.81 6.03
C GLU A 67 -10.20 -9.05 7.12
N PHE A 68 -8.92 -8.95 6.74
CA PHE A 68 -7.80 -9.17 7.65
C PHE A 68 -7.22 -7.89 8.25
N ARG A 69 -7.83 -6.73 7.99
CA ARG A 69 -7.39 -5.41 8.45
C ARG A 69 -5.90 -5.16 8.18
N LEU A 70 -5.47 -5.44 6.97
CA LEU A 70 -4.08 -5.30 6.53
C LEU A 70 -3.76 -3.82 6.26
N TYR A 71 -3.54 -3.05 7.30
CA TYR A 71 -3.39 -1.59 7.27
C TYR A 71 -2.07 -1.10 6.68
N ALA A 72 -1.03 -1.92 6.64
CA ALA A 72 0.27 -1.57 6.08
C ALA A 72 0.67 -2.55 4.99
N ASN A 73 1.12 -2.02 3.86
CA ASN A 73 1.67 -2.78 2.73
C ASN A 73 3.16 -2.42 2.61
N LEU A 74 4.01 -3.35 3.00
CA LEU A 74 5.45 -3.20 2.98
C LEU A 74 6.00 -3.60 1.61
N ARG A 75 6.64 -2.68 0.91
CA ARG A 75 7.18 -2.86 -0.44
C ARG A 75 8.67 -2.53 -0.48
N PRO A 76 9.56 -3.47 -0.15
CA PRO A 76 11.00 -3.28 -0.32
C PRO A 76 11.36 -3.29 -1.81
N ALA A 77 12.27 -2.42 -2.20
CA ALA A 77 12.82 -2.34 -3.54
C ALA A 77 14.34 -2.31 -3.47
N ARG A 78 14.97 -3.23 -4.18
CA ARG A 78 16.43 -3.36 -4.28
C ARG A 78 16.82 -3.61 -5.72
N THR A 79 17.97 -3.09 -6.12
CA THR A 79 18.60 -3.49 -7.38
C THR A 79 18.93 -4.97 -7.31
N MET A 80 18.26 -5.78 -8.14
CA MET A 80 18.42 -7.24 -8.16
C MET A 80 19.35 -7.73 -9.27
N VAL A 81 19.49 -6.94 -10.33
CA VAL A 81 20.31 -7.25 -11.49
C VAL A 81 21.09 -6.00 -11.91
N PRO A 82 22.36 -6.15 -12.37
CA PRO A 82 23.13 -5.01 -12.86
C PRO A 82 22.59 -4.53 -14.23
N GLY A 83 22.85 -3.25 -14.55
CA GLY A 83 22.50 -2.67 -15.84
C GLY A 83 21.14 -1.99 -15.88
N GLY A 84 20.51 -1.75 -14.75
CA GLY A 84 19.39 -0.83 -14.60
C GLY A 84 19.81 0.63 -14.74
N ARG A 85 18.85 1.56 -14.62
CA ARG A 85 19.15 2.99 -14.63
C ARG A 85 19.97 3.42 -13.41
N PHE A 86 19.74 2.78 -12.29
CA PHE A 86 20.41 3.03 -11.03
C PHE A 86 20.93 1.73 -10.41
N ASP A 87 22.14 1.76 -9.92
CA ASP A 87 22.73 0.68 -9.14
C ASP A 87 22.53 0.92 -7.65
N ASP A 88 22.62 -0.16 -6.85
CA ASP A 88 22.61 -0.11 -5.38
C ASP A 88 21.37 0.59 -4.75
N ILE A 89 20.22 0.49 -5.41
CA ILE A 89 18.96 0.91 -4.80
C ILE A 89 18.62 -0.05 -3.66
N ASP A 90 18.34 0.53 -2.49
CA ASP A 90 17.79 -0.19 -1.33
C ASP A 90 16.90 0.74 -0.53
N LEU A 91 15.63 0.78 -0.88
CA LEU A 91 14.63 1.58 -0.19
C LEU A 91 13.35 0.79 0.06
N VAL A 92 12.51 1.26 0.95
CA VAL A 92 11.25 0.62 1.33
C VAL A 92 10.10 1.62 1.20
N VAL A 93 9.02 1.21 0.55
CA VAL A 93 7.76 1.96 0.56
C VAL A 93 6.79 1.28 1.50
N VAL A 94 6.35 2.00 2.53
CA VAL A 94 5.27 1.60 3.43
C VAL A 94 4.00 2.33 2.98
N ARG A 95 3.08 1.58 2.36
CA ARG A 95 1.82 2.09 1.83
C ARG A 95 0.70 1.85 2.84
N GLU A 96 -0.07 2.89 3.18
CA GLU A 96 -1.37 2.71 3.80
C GLU A 96 -2.26 1.85 2.89
N ASN A 97 -3.13 0.99 3.42
CA ASN A 97 -3.69 -0.08 2.61
C ASN A 97 -5.21 -0.32 2.78
N LEU A 98 -5.90 0.50 3.59
CA LEU A 98 -7.33 0.35 3.90
C LEU A 98 -8.17 1.59 3.57
N GLU A 99 -7.58 2.77 3.58
CA GLU A 99 -8.26 4.05 3.54
C GLU A 99 -8.02 4.80 2.20
N GLY A 100 -8.31 6.08 2.18
CA GLY A 100 -8.14 6.94 1.01
C GLY A 100 -9.28 6.78 0.00
N LEU A 101 -8.97 6.93 -1.28
CA LEU A 101 -9.92 6.75 -2.39
C LEU A 101 -10.29 5.27 -2.62
N TYR A 102 -9.51 4.34 -2.07
CA TYR A 102 -9.74 2.89 -2.21
C TYR A 102 -10.93 2.37 -1.42
N ILE A 103 -11.55 3.20 -0.56
CA ILE A 103 -12.84 2.86 0.07
C ILE A 103 -13.96 2.69 -0.96
N GLY A 104 -13.77 3.20 -2.20
CA GLY A 104 -14.69 3.00 -3.32
C GLY A 104 -16.02 3.76 -3.17
N HIS A 105 -16.02 4.89 -2.48
CA HIS A 105 -17.22 5.73 -2.37
C HIS A 105 -17.26 6.73 -3.53
N GLU A 106 -17.90 6.32 -4.62
CA GLU A 106 -18.04 7.10 -5.85
C GLU A 106 -19.51 7.24 -6.23
N ILE A 107 -19.86 8.39 -6.79
CA ILE A 107 -21.21 8.68 -7.28
C ILE A 107 -21.13 9.43 -8.61
N TYR A 108 -22.17 9.26 -9.44
CA TYR A 108 -22.46 10.15 -10.55
C TYR A 108 -23.59 11.11 -10.17
N ILE A 109 -23.49 12.35 -10.65
CA ILE A 109 -24.54 13.36 -10.52
C ILE A 109 -25.04 13.65 -11.92
N PRO A 110 -26.31 13.42 -12.21
CA PRO A 110 -26.89 13.71 -13.51
C PRO A 110 -27.07 15.21 -13.72
N ILE A 111 -26.93 15.66 -14.96
CA ILE A 111 -27.29 17.02 -15.42
C ILE A 111 -28.06 16.85 -16.72
N ASP A 112 -29.27 17.40 -16.75
CA ASP A 112 -30.21 17.27 -17.88
C ASP A 112 -30.40 15.79 -18.31
N ASP A 113 -30.13 15.46 -19.56
CA ASP A 113 -30.29 14.11 -20.11
C ASP A 113 -29.03 13.24 -19.95
N ASP A 114 -27.95 13.75 -19.35
CA ASP A 114 -26.74 12.99 -19.09
C ASP A 114 -26.69 12.44 -17.65
N PRO A 115 -26.91 11.14 -17.45
CA PRO A 115 -26.89 10.53 -16.12
C PRO A 115 -25.49 10.47 -15.48
N HIS A 116 -24.42 10.69 -16.26
CA HIS A 116 -23.03 10.61 -15.83
C HIS A 116 -22.28 11.93 -16.00
N ALA A 117 -22.99 13.06 -16.01
CA ALA A 117 -22.42 14.38 -16.28
C ALA A 117 -21.31 14.79 -15.29
N VAL A 118 -21.41 14.37 -14.03
CA VAL A 118 -20.39 14.63 -13.01
C VAL A 118 -20.04 13.33 -12.29
N ALA A 119 -18.76 13.04 -12.18
CA ALA A 119 -18.26 11.95 -11.34
C ALA A 119 -17.61 12.52 -10.08
N MET A 120 -17.93 11.97 -8.92
CA MET A 120 -17.33 12.33 -7.63
C MET A 120 -16.79 11.10 -6.92
N ALA A 121 -15.60 11.24 -6.31
CA ALA A 121 -15.01 10.25 -5.43
C ALA A 121 -14.70 10.88 -4.07
N THR A 122 -14.98 10.15 -2.99
CA THR A 122 -14.70 10.58 -1.62
C THR A 122 -13.52 9.79 -1.06
N GLY A 123 -12.45 10.49 -0.69
CA GLY A 123 -11.33 9.91 0.04
C GLY A 123 -11.52 10.12 1.56
N VAL A 124 -11.18 9.10 2.34
CA VAL A 124 -11.21 9.15 3.81
C VAL A 124 -9.87 8.70 4.36
N ASN A 125 -9.25 9.55 5.18
CA ASN A 125 -8.11 9.17 6.01
C ASN A 125 -8.47 9.46 7.47
N THR A 126 -8.32 8.47 8.33
CA THR A 126 -8.55 8.65 9.76
C THR A 126 -7.23 8.87 10.52
N ARG A 127 -7.29 9.52 11.66
CA ARG A 127 -6.13 9.68 12.55
C ARG A 127 -5.61 8.32 13.04
N GLN A 128 -6.52 7.37 13.28
CA GLN A 128 -6.14 6.04 13.73
C GLN A 128 -5.48 5.22 12.62
N GLY A 129 -6.02 5.22 11.40
CA GLY A 129 -5.42 4.56 10.24
C GLY A 129 -4.04 5.14 9.92
N SER A 130 -3.94 6.48 9.90
CA SER A 130 -2.66 7.18 9.75
C SER A 130 -1.66 6.78 10.83
N ARG A 131 -2.07 6.76 12.11
CA ARG A 131 -1.21 6.34 13.23
C ARG A 131 -0.69 4.92 13.04
N ASN A 132 -1.56 3.98 12.69
CA ASN A 132 -1.19 2.56 12.56
C ASN A 132 -0.07 2.37 11.52
N VAL A 133 -0.23 2.93 10.32
CA VAL A 133 0.77 2.75 9.25
C VAL A 133 2.05 3.53 9.53
N LEU A 134 1.96 4.71 10.15
CA LEU A 134 3.11 5.53 10.52
C LEU A 134 3.93 4.86 11.63
N GLU A 135 3.27 4.33 12.67
CA GLU A 135 3.92 3.60 13.75
C GLU A 135 4.62 2.35 13.21
N PHE A 136 3.96 1.59 12.33
CA PHE A 136 4.57 0.47 11.63
C PHE A 136 5.83 0.89 10.84
N ALA A 137 5.78 2.00 10.10
CA ALA A 137 6.92 2.48 9.32
C ALA A 137 8.13 2.86 10.19
N PHE A 138 7.90 3.57 11.30
CA PHE A 138 8.96 3.91 12.24
C PHE A 138 9.57 2.69 12.92
N GLU A 139 8.73 1.77 13.43
CA GLU A 139 9.19 0.55 14.08
C GLU A 139 9.94 -0.36 13.11
N HIS A 140 9.45 -0.50 11.88
CA HIS A 140 10.13 -1.25 10.82
C HIS A 140 11.50 -0.64 10.51
N ALA A 141 11.56 0.67 10.34
CA ALA A 141 12.81 1.36 10.06
C ALA A 141 13.86 1.15 11.17
N ILE A 142 13.46 1.27 12.43
CA ILE A 142 14.33 1.02 13.58
C ILE A 142 14.77 -0.44 13.64
N ALA A 143 13.85 -1.38 13.51
CA ALA A 143 14.12 -2.82 13.58
C ALA A 143 15.06 -3.31 12.46
N THR A 144 15.05 -2.64 11.30
CA THR A 144 15.90 -2.99 10.15
C THR A 144 17.14 -2.11 9.99
N GLY A 145 17.44 -1.26 10.98
CA GLY A 145 18.64 -0.40 10.99
C GLY A 145 18.60 0.71 9.95
N ARG A 146 17.42 1.10 9.47
CA ARG A 146 17.22 2.25 8.59
C ARG A 146 17.41 3.54 9.37
N ARG A 147 17.82 4.61 8.69
CA ARG A 147 18.21 5.87 9.33
C ARG A 147 17.15 6.95 9.23
N LYS A 148 16.33 6.92 8.18
CA LYS A 148 15.38 7.99 7.85
C LYS A 148 14.03 7.44 7.41
N VAL A 149 12.96 8.06 7.92
CA VAL A 149 11.59 7.88 7.41
C VAL A 149 11.15 9.18 6.75
N THR A 150 10.71 9.11 5.50
CA THR A 150 10.17 10.23 4.74
C THR A 150 8.64 10.09 4.65
N LEU A 151 7.90 11.02 5.26
CA LEU A 151 6.45 11.15 5.11
C LEU A 151 6.12 11.79 3.78
N VAL A 152 5.38 11.09 2.94
CA VAL A 152 4.94 11.62 1.64
C VAL A 152 3.47 12.00 1.69
N HIS A 153 3.16 13.25 1.35
CA HIS A 153 1.83 13.84 1.49
C HIS A 153 1.49 14.82 0.36
N LYS A 154 0.28 15.39 0.36
CA LYS A 154 -0.15 16.51 -0.50
C LYS A 154 -0.94 17.56 0.29
N ALA A 155 -0.52 17.82 1.52
CA ALA A 155 -1.24 18.69 2.46
C ALA A 155 -1.28 20.18 2.03
N ASN A 156 -0.47 20.59 1.06
CA ASN A 156 -0.56 21.93 0.47
C ASN A 156 -1.87 22.13 -0.33
N ILE A 157 -2.42 21.05 -0.92
CA ILE A 157 -3.68 21.06 -1.68
C ILE A 157 -4.80 20.35 -0.89
N MET A 158 -4.58 19.10 -0.52
CA MET A 158 -5.54 18.29 0.26
C MET A 158 -5.31 18.48 1.76
N LYS A 159 -5.61 19.72 2.24
CA LYS A 159 -5.26 20.21 3.58
C LYS A 159 -5.84 19.35 4.72
N ALA A 160 -7.06 18.84 4.55
CA ALA A 160 -7.67 17.95 5.53
C ALA A 160 -7.25 16.50 5.29
N LEU A 161 -7.48 15.98 4.08
CA LEU A 161 -7.35 14.56 3.75
C LEU A 161 -5.93 14.02 3.98
N THR A 162 -4.90 14.75 3.53
CA THR A 162 -3.49 14.34 3.77
C THR A 162 -2.81 15.16 4.86
N GLY A 163 -3.43 16.25 5.32
CA GLY A 163 -2.95 17.01 6.47
C GLY A 163 -3.05 16.21 7.76
N ILE A 164 -4.14 15.46 7.96
CA ILE A 164 -4.29 14.57 9.14
C ILE A 164 -3.17 13.51 9.20
N PHE A 165 -2.73 13.00 8.05
CA PHE A 165 -1.62 12.05 7.95
C PHE A 165 -0.29 12.72 8.35
N LEU A 166 0.00 13.89 7.78
CA LEU A 166 1.21 14.66 8.07
C LEU A 166 1.28 15.07 9.55
N GLU A 167 0.20 15.65 10.08
CA GLU A 167 0.10 16.06 11.48
C GLU A 167 0.28 14.88 12.43
N THR A 168 -0.39 13.75 12.16
CA THR A 168 -0.28 12.54 12.98
C THR A 168 1.16 12.00 12.99
N GLY A 169 1.83 11.98 11.83
CA GLY A 169 3.19 11.48 11.73
C GLY A 169 4.22 12.36 12.41
N THR A 170 4.06 13.67 12.29
CA THR A 170 4.94 14.66 12.94
C THR A 170 4.80 14.59 14.46
N ASP A 171 3.56 14.56 14.97
CA ASP A 171 3.27 14.44 16.41
C ASP A 171 3.78 13.10 16.98
N LEU A 172 3.56 12.01 16.26
CA LEU A 172 4.04 10.68 16.67
C LEU A 172 5.57 10.63 16.73
N TRP A 173 6.25 11.20 15.72
CA TRP A 173 7.70 11.28 15.71
C TRP A 173 8.24 12.11 16.87
N GLU A 174 7.71 13.31 17.10
CA GLU A 174 8.11 14.19 18.19
C GLU A 174 8.02 13.50 19.56
N ARG A 175 6.94 12.75 19.81
CA ARG A 175 6.67 12.13 21.12
C ARG A 175 7.40 10.82 21.34
N LYS A 176 7.63 10.01 20.28
CA LYS A 176 8.09 8.61 20.46
C LYS A 176 9.41 8.30 19.76
N TYR A 177 9.72 8.96 18.64
CA TYR A 177 10.80 8.55 17.75
C TYR A 177 11.91 9.59 17.57
N LYS A 178 11.73 10.79 18.03
CA LYS A 178 12.74 11.86 18.01
C LYS A 178 14.02 11.38 18.72
N GLY A 179 15.17 11.55 18.03
CA GLY A 179 16.46 11.05 18.49
C GLY A 179 16.73 9.56 18.23
N LYS A 180 15.76 8.80 17.72
CA LYS A 180 15.90 7.38 17.33
C LYS A 180 15.99 7.21 15.81
N ILE A 181 15.25 8.03 15.05
CA ILE A 181 15.19 7.99 13.60
C ILE A 181 14.99 9.40 13.05
N GLU A 182 15.59 9.69 11.90
CA GLU A 182 15.38 10.96 11.21
C GLU A 182 14.00 11.01 10.56
N LEU A 183 13.34 12.17 10.62
CA LEU A 183 12.08 12.43 9.92
C LEU A 183 12.29 13.47 8.83
N GLU A 184 11.88 13.16 7.60
CA GLU A 184 11.71 14.09 6.49
C GLU A 184 10.25 14.13 6.08
N THR A 185 9.77 15.28 5.60
CA THR A 185 8.43 15.39 4.98
C THR A 185 8.58 15.91 3.56
N VAL A 186 7.84 15.35 2.62
CA VAL A 186 7.93 15.73 1.20
C VAL A 186 6.56 15.65 0.53
N ILE A 187 6.30 16.59 -0.39
CA ILE A 187 5.09 16.57 -1.24
C ILE A 187 5.26 15.49 -2.31
N VAL A 188 4.21 14.74 -2.60
CA VAL A 188 4.25 13.53 -3.43
C VAL A 188 4.84 13.74 -4.83
N ASP A 189 4.52 14.83 -5.50
CA ASP A 189 5.07 15.18 -6.82
C ASP A 189 6.58 15.48 -6.74
N ALA A 190 7.02 16.20 -5.71
CA ALA A 190 8.44 16.41 -5.45
C ALA A 190 9.17 15.11 -5.07
N CYS A 191 8.50 14.21 -4.34
CA CYS A 191 9.01 12.89 -4.04
C CYS A 191 9.24 12.07 -5.32
N ALA A 192 8.24 12.02 -6.21
CA ALA A 192 8.33 11.32 -7.49
C ALA A 192 9.49 11.85 -8.36
N MET A 193 9.64 13.18 -8.46
CA MET A 193 10.76 13.80 -9.16
C MET A 193 12.10 13.42 -8.54
N LYS A 194 12.24 13.53 -7.22
CA LYS A 194 13.48 13.20 -6.49
C LYS A 194 13.86 11.73 -6.65
N LEU A 195 12.90 10.80 -6.65
CA LEU A 195 13.14 9.37 -6.89
C LEU A 195 13.81 9.13 -8.25
N VAL A 196 13.38 9.84 -9.29
CA VAL A 196 13.96 9.72 -10.64
C VAL A 196 15.32 10.42 -10.76
N LEU A 197 15.59 11.43 -9.95
CA LEU A 197 16.86 12.18 -9.99
C LEU A 197 17.92 11.58 -9.07
N ASN A 198 17.54 11.18 -7.86
CA ASN A 198 18.42 10.69 -6.82
C ASN A 198 17.68 9.76 -5.86
N PRO A 199 17.44 8.49 -6.24
CA PRO A 199 16.72 7.53 -5.39
C PRO A 199 17.42 7.22 -4.07
N TRP A 200 18.75 7.32 -3.99
CA TRP A 200 19.54 7.06 -2.78
C TRP A 200 19.30 8.09 -1.66
N HIS A 201 18.64 9.21 -1.98
CA HIS A 201 18.19 10.17 -0.98
C HIS A 201 17.20 9.55 0.02
N PHE A 202 16.42 8.57 -0.43
CA PHE A 202 15.37 7.95 0.37
C PHE A 202 15.85 6.65 1.02
N ASP A 203 15.25 6.32 2.17
CA ASP A 203 15.51 5.10 2.90
C ASP A 203 14.18 4.35 3.16
N VAL A 204 13.28 4.89 3.97
CA VAL A 204 11.91 4.42 4.12
C VAL A 204 10.94 5.52 3.75
N LEU A 205 10.07 5.27 2.78
CA LEU A 205 8.96 6.14 2.41
C LEU A 205 7.69 5.64 3.08
N VAL A 206 6.89 6.50 3.70
CA VAL A 206 5.56 6.15 4.20
C VAL A 206 4.53 7.13 3.67
N THR A 207 3.39 6.62 3.19
CA THR A 207 2.39 7.45 2.53
C THR A 207 1.00 6.83 2.53
N THR A 208 0.00 7.65 2.14
CA THR A 208 -1.39 7.23 1.98
C THR A 208 -1.55 6.22 0.83
N ASN A 209 -2.69 5.56 0.76
CA ASN A 209 -2.95 4.42 -0.10
C ASN A 209 -2.65 4.67 -1.59
N LEU A 210 -3.29 5.65 -2.20
CA LEU A 210 -3.12 5.94 -3.64
C LEU A 210 -1.69 6.38 -3.98
N PHE A 211 -1.10 7.25 -3.18
CA PHE A 211 0.27 7.70 -3.42
C PHE A 211 1.27 6.55 -3.26
N GLY A 212 1.04 5.65 -2.30
CA GLY A 212 1.88 4.49 -2.11
C GLY A 212 1.80 3.49 -3.26
N ASP A 213 0.65 3.39 -3.93
CA ASP A 213 0.51 2.57 -5.14
C ASP A 213 1.37 3.13 -6.28
N ILE A 214 1.20 4.41 -6.57
CA ILE A 214 1.92 5.09 -7.66
C ILE A 214 3.43 5.10 -7.40
N LEU A 215 3.85 5.49 -6.20
CA LEU A 215 5.28 5.60 -5.88
C LEU A 215 6.00 4.26 -5.85
N SER A 216 5.35 3.21 -5.38
CA SER A 216 6.00 1.89 -5.36
C SER A 216 6.19 1.30 -6.75
N ASP A 217 5.27 1.56 -7.68
CA ASP A 217 5.44 1.15 -9.09
C ASP A 217 6.53 1.99 -9.78
N LEU A 218 6.59 3.30 -9.48
CA LEU A 218 7.71 4.14 -9.91
C LEU A 218 9.05 3.60 -9.41
N VAL A 219 9.14 3.26 -8.13
CA VAL A 219 10.36 2.71 -7.51
C VAL A 219 10.73 1.35 -8.11
N ALA A 220 9.76 0.51 -8.45
CA ALA A 220 10.02 -0.78 -9.10
C ALA A 220 10.58 -0.63 -10.53
N GLY A 221 10.39 0.53 -11.16
CA GLY A 221 10.90 0.86 -12.49
C GLY A 221 12.27 1.56 -12.49
N LEU A 222 12.85 1.84 -11.34
CA LEU A 222 14.18 2.49 -11.23
C LEU A 222 15.31 1.50 -11.42
#